data_7b10fc2ff839891fbc99b471db83e83a
#
_entry.id   7b10fc2ff839891fbc99b471db83e83a
#
_cell.length_a   1.000
_cell.length_b   1.000
_cell.length_c   1.000
_cell.angle_alpha   90.00
_cell.angle_beta   90.00
_cell.angle_gamma   90.00
#
_symmetry.space_group_name_H-M   'P 1'
#
loop_
_entity.id
_entity.type
_entity.pdbx_description
1 polymer ?
#
loop_
_entity_poly.entity_id
_entity_poly.type
_entity_poly.pdbx_seq_one_letter_code
_entity_poly.pdbx_strand_id
1 'polypeptide(L)'
;AQLMGLDPDLLADAYSTLKQGSEIAAEHKNQVQSKSGQGGRKSKKNYLNKELIYEDEQAFIYQRGDTVKKTYYLRIFDQQSKKPYVKSLATTDRSRAVVKARTIYQEIKGKIDRGERLRSITSSELVEMYLKSIHISETPHHGVTPGAYRLKKYFLDRWLEYIKHLGHEYTTIDRLPEEQIRNFCNWFRDKPREDGRTGARSAEQINNAVSEVRLVYYRIAVRNRLI
;
A
#
# COMPACT_ATOMS: atom_id res chain seq x y z
N ALA A 1 -1.63 -6.99 -57.72
CA ALA A 1 -2.39 -7.03 -56.47
C ALA A 1 -3.59 -6.10 -56.62
N GLN A 2 -4.76 -6.68 -56.87
CA GLN A 2 -6.05 -5.97 -56.93
C GLN A 2 -6.44 -5.57 -55.49
N LEU A 3 -6.45 -4.29 -55.22
CA LEU A 3 -7.09 -3.73 -54.03
C LEU A 3 -8.59 -3.81 -54.22
N MET A 4 -9.24 -4.62 -53.40
CA MET A 4 -10.69 -4.80 -53.34
C MET A 4 -11.37 -3.44 -53.21
N GLY A 5 -12.41 -3.24 -54.07
CA GLY A 5 -13.22 -2.04 -54.17
C GLY A 5 -13.95 -1.72 -52.86
N LEU A 6 -13.32 -0.90 -52.07
CA LEU A 6 -14.01 -0.14 -51.04
C LEU A 6 -14.49 1.16 -51.67
N ASP A 7 -15.78 1.42 -51.53
CA ASP A 7 -16.44 2.61 -52.03
C ASP A 7 -15.76 3.85 -51.43
N PRO A 8 -15.26 4.79 -52.26
CA PRO A 8 -14.56 5.98 -51.80
C PRO A 8 -15.42 6.84 -50.86
N ASP A 9 -16.74 6.82 -51.00
CA ASP A 9 -17.65 7.57 -50.13
C ASP A 9 -17.72 6.99 -48.71
N LEU A 10 -17.62 5.67 -48.54
CA LEU A 10 -17.52 5.01 -47.23
C LEU A 10 -16.20 5.30 -46.53
N LEU A 11 -15.11 5.48 -47.27
CA LEU A 11 -13.81 5.88 -46.69
C LEU A 11 -13.80 7.34 -46.22
N ALA A 12 -14.47 8.24 -46.96
CA ALA A 12 -14.61 9.64 -46.59
C ALA A 12 -15.46 9.81 -45.34
N ASP A 13 -16.55 9.05 -45.20
CA ASP A 13 -17.39 9.06 -43.98
C ASP A 13 -16.66 8.49 -42.74
N ALA A 14 -15.91 7.40 -42.91
CA ALA A 14 -15.09 6.86 -41.83
C ALA A 14 -14.00 7.83 -41.38
N TYR A 15 -13.38 8.58 -42.30
CA TYR A 15 -12.35 9.56 -42.00
C TYR A 15 -12.93 10.80 -41.29
N SER A 16 -14.12 11.24 -41.69
CA SER A 16 -14.83 12.37 -41.04
C SER A 16 -15.24 12.02 -39.60
N THR A 17 -15.72 10.79 -39.40
CA THR A 17 -16.11 10.29 -38.06
C THR A 17 -14.89 10.16 -37.10
N LEU A 18 -13.75 9.68 -37.62
CA LEU A 18 -12.49 9.61 -36.87
C LEU A 18 -11.95 11.00 -36.51
N LYS A 19 -12.08 11.97 -37.42
CA LYS A 19 -11.63 13.34 -37.16
C LYS A 19 -12.49 14.03 -36.10
N GLN A 20 -13.82 13.88 -36.14
CA GLN A 20 -14.73 14.38 -35.10
C GLN A 20 -14.47 13.72 -33.75
N GLY A 21 -14.20 12.41 -33.70
CA GLY A 21 -13.83 11.72 -32.48
C GLY A 21 -12.54 12.25 -31.84
N SER A 22 -11.56 12.64 -32.67
CA SER A 22 -10.29 13.20 -32.18
C SER A 22 -10.45 14.64 -31.67
N GLU A 23 -11.30 15.45 -32.25
CA GLU A 23 -11.59 16.81 -31.79
C GLU A 23 -12.38 16.82 -30.47
N ILE A 24 -13.38 15.94 -30.35
CA ILE A 24 -14.13 15.75 -29.06
C ILE A 24 -13.20 15.27 -27.95
N ALA A 25 -12.24 14.37 -28.23
CA ALA A 25 -11.27 13.91 -27.25
C ALA A 25 -10.26 15.01 -26.84
N ALA A 26 -9.92 15.92 -27.75
CA ALA A 26 -9.07 17.08 -27.47
C ALA A 26 -9.79 18.14 -26.62
N GLU A 27 -11.09 18.42 -26.94
CA GLU A 27 -11.92 19.32 -26.13
C GLU A 27 -12.18 18.78 -24.73
N HIS A 28 -12.43 17.48 -24.57
CA HIS A 28 -12.58 16.83 -23.26
C HIS A 28 -11.30 16.93 -22.42
N LYS A 29 -10.10 16.77 -23.01
CA LYS A 29 -8.82 16.97 -22.33
C LYS A 29 -8.65 18.41 -21.85
N ASN A 30 -9.04 19.40 -22.63
CA ASN A 30 -8.95 20.81 -22.25
C ASN A 30 -9.96 21.21 -21.18
N GLN A 31 -11.17 20.63 -21.18
CA GLN A 31 -12.18 20.88 -20.13
C GLN A 31 -11.81 20.22 -18.79
N VAL A 32 -11.14 19.06 -18.80
CA VAL A 32 -10.67 18.41 -17.56
C VAL A 32 -9.50 19.20 -16.95
N GLN A 33 -8.64 19.82 -17.75
CA GLN A 33 -7.56 20.68 -17.26
C GLN A 33 -8.02 22.02 -16.69
N SER A 34 -9.14 22.56 -17.17
CA SER A 34 -9.67 23.85 -16.66
C SER A 34 -10.50 23.75 -15.38
N LYS A 35 -10.94 22.56 -14.96
CA LYS A 35 -11.71 22.34 -13.70
C LYS A 35 -10.88 21.90 -12.51
N SER A 36 -9.57 21.66 -12.65
CA SER A 36 -8.67 21.33 -11.54
C SER A 36 -8.05 22.53 -10.82
N GLY A 37 -8.54 23.72 -11.06
CA GLY A 37 -7.96 25.00 -10.65
C GLY A 37 -8.73 25.79 -9.60
N GLN A 38 -9.24 25.17 -8.49
CA GLN A 38 -9.60 25.97 -7.32
C GLN A 38 -9.55 25.09 -6.06
N GLY A 39 -8.58 25.35 -5.19
CA GLY A 39 -8.57 24.90 -3.79
C GLY A 39 -7.43 23.98 -3.35
N GLY A 40 -6.51 23.58 -4.23
CA GLY A 40 -5.30 22.88 -3.80
C GLY A 40 -4.31 23.85 -3.15
N ARG A 41 -4.09 23.76 -1.81
CA ARG A 41 -2.90 24.33 -1.18
C ARG A 41 -1.71 23.91 -2.04
N LYS A 42 -1.07 24.88 -2.73
CA LYS A 42 0.20 24.67 -3.43
C LYS A 42 1.14 24.09 -2.39
N SER A 43 1.36 22.77 -2.40
CA SER A 43 2.38 22.15 -1.57
C SER A 43 3.69 22.78 -2.03
N LYS A 44 4.25 23.68 -1.21
CA LYS A 44 5.60 24.21 -1.45
C LYS A 44 6.46 22.99 -1.72
N LYS A 45 7.14 22.93 -2.86
CA LYS A 45 8.06 21.84 -3.19
C LYS A 45 9.11 21.79 -2.08
N ASN A 46 8.92 20.91 -1.10
CA ASN A 46 9.77 20.79 0.08
C ASN A 46 11.12 20.13 -0.24
N TYR A 47 11.42 19.94 -1.52
CA TYR A 47 12.67 19.33 -1.99
C TYR A 47 13.64 20.38 -2.47
N LEU A 48 14.66 20.66 -1.66
CA LEU A 48 15.80 21.49 -2.03
C LEU A 48 16.94 20.60 -2.51
N ASN A 49 17.77 21.11 -3.42
CA ASN A 49 18.98 20.43 -3.91
C ASN A 49 18.73 18.99 -4.36
N LYS A 50 17.65 18.79 -5.16
CA LYS A 50 17.31 17.48 -5.72
C LYS A 50 18.37 17.06 -6.75
N GLU A 51 18.95 15.87 -6.56
CA GLU A 51 19.93 15.27 -7.44
C GLU A 51 19.63 13.79 -7.67
N LEU A 52 19.60 13.33 -8.92
CA LEU A 52 19.45 11.93 -9.26
C LEU A 52 20.71 11.15 -8.90
N ILE A 53 20.57 9.93 -8.40
CA ILE A 53 21.70 9.09 -7.99
C ILE A 53 22.27 8.32 -9.18
N TYR A 54 21.38 7.91 -10.06
CA TYR A 54 21.65 7.29 -11.34
C TYR A 54 20.72 7.92 -12.37
N GLU A 55 20.84 7.55 -13.64
CA GLU A 55 19.92 7.97 -14.71
C GLU A 55 18.47 7.48 -14.49
N ASP A 56 18.29 6.62 -13.48
CA ASP A 56 17.00 6.13 -13.02
C ASP A 56 16.26 7.23 -12.25
N GLU A 57 15.21 7.80 -12.85
CA GLU A 57 14.38 8.86 -12.25
C GLU A 57 13.69 8.45 -10.95
N GLN A 58 13.74 7.15 -10.59
CA GLN A 58 13.08 6.60 -9.42
C GLN A 58 13.82 6.87 -8.10
N ALA A 59 15.13 7.20 -8.19
CA ALA A 59 15.97 7.41 -7.02
C ALA A 59 16.68 8.77 -7.06
N PHE A 60 16.49 9.57 -6.01
CA PHE A 60 17.17 10.86 -5.87
C PHE A 60 17.47 11.21 -4.41
N ILE A 61 18.48 12.03 -4.22
CA ILE A 61 18.75 12.71 -2.95
C ILE A 61 18.14 14.11 -2.94
N TYR A 62 17.79 14.59 -1.75
CA TYR A 62 17.27 15.94 -1.57
C TYR A 62 17.45 16.41 -0.13
N GLN A 63 17.33 17.70 0.09
CA GLN A 63 17.23 18.30 1.42
C GLN A 63 15.79 18.76 1.65
N ARG A 64 15.32 18.68 2.90
CA ARG A 64 13.99 19.19 3.27
C ARG A 64 14.03 20.69 3.49
N GLY A 65 13.06 21.40 2.91
CA GLY A 65 12.91 22.83 3.04
C GLY A 65 12.44 23.29 4.43
N ASP A 66 11.68 22.43 5.10
CA ASP A 66 10.99 22.66 6.39
C ASP A 66 11.88 22.42 7.62
N THR A 67 13.13 21.96 7.45
CA THR A 67 14.04 21.66 8.56
C THR A 67 15.16 22.68 8.67
N VAL A 68 15.53 23.08 9.88
CA VAL A 68 16.66 23.97 10.17
C VAL A 68 17.97 23.32 9.71
N LYS A 69 18.18 22.05 10.09
CA LYS A 69 19.35 21.28 9.68
C LYS A 69 19.14 20.70 8.28
N LYS A 70 19.89 21.19 7.30
CA LYS A 70 19.80 20.78 5.88
C LYS A 70 20.44 19.42 5.64
N THR A 71 19.95 18.38 6.31
CA THR A 71 20.39 17.00 6.12
C THR A 71 19.87 16.46 4.79
N TYR A 72 20.69 15.68 4.08
CA TYR A 72 20.27 14.97 2.89
C TYR A 72 19.45 13.73 3.21
N TYR A 73 18.45 13.46 2.35
CA TYR A 73 17.59 12.28 2.37
C TYR A 73 17.68 11.58 1.03
N LEU A 74 17.68 10.26 1.05
CA LEU A 74 17.49 9.42 -0.13
C LEU A 74 16.00 9.12 -0.27
N ARG A 75 15.46 9.26 -1.48
CA ARG A 75 14.12 8.84 -1.84
C ARG A 75 14.18 7.89 -3.02
N ILE A 76 13.55 6.73 -2.88
CA ILE A 76 13.40 5.72 -3.93
C ILE A 76 11.91 5.44 -4.07
N PHE A 77 11.39 5.39 -5.29
CA PHE A 77 10.01 5.01 -5.52
C PHE A 77 9.90 3.48 -5.55
N ASP A 78 9.13 2.92 -4.64
CA ASP A 78 8.84 1.49 -4.60
C ASP A 78 7.62 1.19 -5.46
N GLN A 79 7.83 0.51 -6.58
CA GLN A 79 6.79 0.15 -7.53
C GLN A 79 5.79 -0.87 -6.96
N GLN A 80 6.22 -1.73 -6.04
CA GLN A 80 5.36 -2.75 -5.44
C GLN A 80 4.34 -2.12 -4.48
N SER A 81 4.82 -1.26 -3.57
CA SER A 81 3.95 -0.58 -2.60
C SER A 81 3.30 0.69 -3.16
N LYS A 82 3.72 1.17 -4.35
CA LYS A 82 3.37 2.48 -4.95
C LYS A 82 3.62 3.65 -3.98
N LYS A 83 4.56 3.49 -3.07
CA LYS A 83 4.91 4.49 -2.05
C LYS A 83 6.41 4.79 -2.10
N PRO A 84 6.85 6.00 -1.76
CA PRO A 84 8.27 6.30 -1.69
C PRO A 84 8.91 5.68 -0.45
N TYR A 85 10.06 5.04 -0.61
CA TYR A 85 10.98 4.74 0.47
C TYR A 85 11.86 5.97 0.72
N VAL A 86 11.92 6.45 1.97
CA VAL A 86 12.70 7.63 2.33
C VAL A 86 13.61 7.29 3.50
N LYS A 87 14.91 7.57 3.36
CA LYS A 87 15.92 7.35 4.40
C LYS A 87 16.79 8.58 4.57
N SER A 88 17.03 9.01 5.82
CA SER A 88 18.00 10.05 6.13
C SER A 88 19.43 9.53 5.91
N LEU A 89 20.28 10.35 5.27
CA LEU A 89 21.68 10.04 5.06
C LEU A 89 22.57 10.54 6.20
N ALA A 90 21.98 11.24 7.17
CA ALA A 90 22.65 11.78 8.37
C ALA A 90 23.90 12.62 8.03
N THR A 91 23.86 13.35 6.92
CA THR A 91 24.94 14.25 6.48
C THR A 91 24.38 15.50 5.80
N THR A 92 25.09 16.62 5.94
CA THR A 92 24.82 17.88 5.22
C THR A 92 25.78 18.06 4.04
N ASP A 93 26.82 17.25 3.96
CA ASP A 93 27.80 17.24 2.88
C ASP A 93 27.23 16.47 1.67
N ARG A 94 27.22 17.14 0.50
CA ARG A 94 26.69 16.59 -0.76
C ARG A 94 27.48 15.36 -1.23
N SER A 95 28.81 15.43 -1.21
CA SER A 95 29.66 14.36 -1.73
C SER A 95 29.49 13.08 -0.91
N ARG A 96 29.48 13.22 0.41
CA ARG A 96 29.20 12.09 1.34
C ARG A 96 27.78 11.57 1.18
N ALA A 97 26.81 12.45 0.91
CA ALA A 97 25.43 12.05 0.68
C ALA A 97 25.29 11.17 -0.57
N VAL A 98 25.92 11.55 -1.67
CA VAL A 98 25.90 10.80 -2.93
C VAL A 98 26.50 9.39 -2.74
N VAL A 99 27.67 9.29 -2.08
CA VAL A 99 28.32 8.00 -1.83
C VAL A 99 27.44 7.10 -0.98
N LYS A 100 26.94 7.59 0.16
CA LYS A 100 26.03 6.82 1.03
C LYS A 100 24.75 6.42 0.31
N ALA A 101 24.19 7.31 -0.49
CA ALA A 101 22.98 7.04 -1.24
C ALA A 101 23.18 5.94 -2.27
N ARG A 102 24.30 5.90 -2.97
CA ARG A 102 24.63 4.84 -3.93
C ARG A 102 24.74 3.48 -3.25
N THR A 103 25.44 3.40 -2.12
CA THR A 103 25.54 2.15 -1.33
C THR A 103 24.15 1.65 -0.90
N ILE A 104 23.34 2.53 -0.30
CA ILE A 104 21.98 2.16 0.15
C ILE A 104 21.09 1.78 -1.04
N TYR A 105 21.22 2.47 -2.17
CA TYR A 105 20.44 2.15 -3.37
C TYR A 105 20.77 0.75 -3.89
N GLN A 106 22.05 0.36 -3.93
CA GLN A 106 22.46 -0.99 -4.34
C GLN A 106 21.92 -2.08 -3.40
N GLU A 107 21.97 -1.85 -2.07
CA GLU A 107 21.36 -2.75 -1.09
C GLU A 107 19.85 -2.92 -1.32
N ILE A 108 19.16 -1.80 -1.55
CA ILE A 108 17.71 -1.77 -1.80
C ILE A 108 17.37 -2.46 -3.11
N LYS A 109 18.13 -2.20 -4.17
CA LYS A 109 17.94 -2.85 -5.47
C LYS A 109 18.11 -4.36 -5.34
N GLY A 110 19.14 -4.82 -4.63
CA GLY A 110 19.29 -6.24 -4.36
C GLY A 110 18.13 -6.87 -3.58
N LYS A 111 17.46 -6.12 -2.68
CA LYS A 111 16.25 -6.58 -2.01
C LYS A 111 15.06 -6.68 -2.98
N ILE A 112 14.88 -5.66 -3.82
CA ILE A 112 13.82 -5.65 -4.86
C ILE A 112 14.00 -6.83 -5.81
N ASP A 113 15.22 -7.07 -6.29
CA ASP A 113 15.55 -8.16 -7.23
C ASP A 113 15.26 -9.54 -6.62
N ARG A 114 15.38 -9.69 -5.28
CA ARG A 114 14.99 -10.89 -4.55
C ARG A 114 13.48 -10.95 -4.21
N GLY A 115 12.69 -9.96 -4.65
CA GLY A 115 11.26 -9.88 -4.35
C GLY A 115 10.95 -9.52 -2.89
N GLU A 116 11.93 -9.00 -2.14
CA GLU A 116 11.73 -8.55 -0.76
C GLU A 116 11.04 -7.18 -0.75
N ARG A 117 10.12 -6.97 0.18
CA ARG A 117 9.51 -5.66 0.35
C ARG A 117 10.47 -4.69 1.04
N LEU A 118 10.50 -3.47 0.54
CA LEU A 118 11.35 -2.41 1.12
C LEU A 118 10.78 -1.84 2.42
N ARG A 119 9.51 -2.02 2.64
CA ARG A 119 8.81 -1.44 3.78
C ARG A 119 8.01 -2.50 4.50
N SER A 120 8.20 -2.59 5.80
CA SER A 120 7.31 -3.35 6.65
C SER A 120 5.90 -2.74 6.65
N ILE A 121 4.90 -3.57 6.80
CA ILE A 121 3.47 -3.19 6.75
C ILE A 121 2.89 -3.11 8.16
N THR A 122 1.79 -2.40 8.30
CA THR A 122 1.02 -2.33 9.55
C THR A 122 0.09 -3.54 9.69
N SER A 123 -0.44 -3.77 10.90
CA SER A 123 -1.45 -4.80 11.13
C SER A 123 -2.68 -4.61 10.25
N SER A 124 -3.09 -3.35 9.97
CA SER A 124 -4.22 -3.05 9.11
C SER A 124 -3.95 -3.46 7.65
N GLU A 125 -2.77 -3.10 7.12
CA GLU A 125 -2.37 -3.48 5.75
C GLU A 125 -2.25 -5.03 5.63
N LEU A 126 -1.75 -5.71 6.67
CA LEU A 126 -1.65 -7.16 6.72
C LEU A 126 -3.02 -7.84 6.65
N VAL A 127 -3.96 -7.37 7.48
CA VAL A 127 -5.33 -7.88 7.53
C VAL A 127 -6.04 -7.65 6.19
N GLU A 128 -5.89 -6.47 5.60
CA GLU A 128 -6.47 -6.16 4.28
C GLU A 128 -5.94 -7.10 3.19
N MET A 129 -4.62 -7.34 3.15
CA MET A 129 -4.01 -8.27 2.21
C MET A 129 -4.56 -9.69 2.38
N TYR A 130 -4.70 -10.15 3.64
CA TYR A 130 -5.25 -11.47 3.92
C TYR A 130 -6.69 -11.59 3.44
N LEU A 131 -7.56 -10.65 3.81
CA LEU A 131 -8.97 -10.67 3.41
C LEU A 131 -9.15 -10.63 1.88
N LYS A 132 -8.30 -9.88 1.18
CA LYS A 132 -8.28 -9.86 -0.31
C LYS A 132 -7.79 -11.18 -0.93
N SER A 133 -6.99 -11.95 -0.21
CA SER A 133 -6.49 -13.24 -0.68
C SER A 133 -7.49 -14.39 -0.52
N ILE A 134 -8.56 -14.19 0.23
CA ILE A 134 -9.58 -15.22 0.47
C ILE A 134 -10.51 -15.30 -0.74
N HIS A 135 -10.59 -16.49 -1.33
CA HIS A 135 -11.61 -16.80 -2.33
C HIS A 135 -12.92 -17.18 -1.62
N ILE A 136 -13.97 -16.40 -1.86
CA ILE A 136 -15.29 -16.65 -1.31
C ILE A 136 -16.06 -17.55 -2.28
N SER A 137 -16.60 -18.65 -1.78
CA SER A 137 -17.41 -19.60 -2.54
C SER A 137 -18.59 -20.08 -1.71
N GLU A 138 -19.73 -20.31 -2.36
CA GLU A 138 -20.88 -20.91 -1.71
C GLU A 138 -20.66 -22.41 -1.41
N THR A 139 -19.74 -23.05 -2.14
CA THR A 139 -19.38 -24.45 -1.93
C THR A 139 -18.11 -24.57 -1.09
N PRO A 140 -18.13 -25.30 0.06
CA PRO A 140 -16.99 -25.39 0.99
C PRO A 140 -15.70 -25.95 0.35
N HIS A 141 -15.82 -26.77 -0.69
CA HIS A 141 -14.70 -27.43 -1.34
C HIS A 141 -13.88 -26.49 -2.26
N HIS A 142 -14.44 -25.34 -2.62
CA HIS A 142 -13.80 -24.41 -3.56
C HIS A 142 -13.38 -23.08 -2.94
N GLY A 143 -13.58 -22.89 -1.62
CA GLY A 143 -13.21 -21.64 -0.96
C GLY A 143 -13.79 -21.50 0.44
N VAL A 144 -13.83 -20.28 0.93
CA VAL A 144 -14.40 -19.93 2.24
C VAL A 144 -15.86 -19.51 2.04
N THR A 145 -16.77 -20.09 2.80
CA THR A 145 -18.19 -19.70 2.72
C THR A 145 -18.40 -18.25 3.17
N PRO A 146 -19.44 -17.55 2.68
CA PRO A 146 -19.74 -16.17 3.07
C PRO A 146 -19.90 -15.98 4.59
N GLY A 147 -20.47 -17.00 5.28
CA GLY A 147 -20.59 -17.01 6.76
C GLY A 147 -19.23 -17.08 7.45
N ALA A 148 -18.38 -18.00 7.01
CA ALA A 148 -17.03 -18.15 7.55
C ALA A 148 -16.16 -16.90 7.26
N TYR A 149 -16.29 -16.29 6.08
CA TYR A 149 -15.62 -15.03 5.76
C TYR A 149 -16.03 -13.90 6.71
N ARG A 150 -17.35 -13.73 6.96
CA ARG A 150 -17.85 -12.74 7.92
C ARG A 150 -17.28 -12.94 9.32
N LEU A 151 -17.18 -14.19 9.76
CA LEU A 151 -16.63 -14.53 11.08
C LEU A 151 -15.12 -14.21 11.16
N LYS A 152 -14.36 -14.58 10.13
CA LYS A 152 -12.93 -14.22 10.03
C LYS A 152 -12.72 -12.73 10.08
N LYS A 153 -13.47 -11.99 9.24
CA LYS A 153 -13.43 -10.54 9.23
C LYS A 153 -13.75 -9.94 10.61
N TYR A 154 -14.79 -10.44 11.29
CA TYR A 154 -15.15 -10.00 12.63
C TYR A 154 -13.99 -10.17 13.63
N PHE A 155 -13.31 -11.30 13.66
CA PHE A 155 -12.17 -11.51 14.56
C PHE A 155 -10.99 -10.58 14.26
N LEU A 156 -10.72 -10.37 12.98
CA LEU A 156 -9.64 -9.48 12.56
C LEU A 156 -9.97 -7.99 12.81
N ASP A 157 -11.22 -7.58 12.65
CA ASP A 157 -11.67 -6.24 13.03
C ASP A 157 -11.49 -6.01 14.54
N ARG A 158 -11.74 -7.03 15.40
CA ARG A 158 -11.48 -6.95 16.85
C ARG A 158 -9.99 -6.86 17.17
N TRP A 159 -9.15 -7.56 16.41
CA TRP A 159 -7.71 -7.42 16.53
C TRP A 159 -7.25 -6.00 16.20
N LEU A 160 -7.72 -5.42 15.11
CA LEU A 160 -7.38 -4.04 14.73
C LEU A 160 -7.85 -3.03 15.76
N GLU A 161 -9.01 -3.23 16.35
CA GLU A 161 -9.52 -2.40 17.44
C GLU A 161 -8.62 -2.49 18.68
N TYR A 162 -8.17 -3.69 19.04
CA TYR A 162 -7.23 -3.89 20.13
C TYR A 162 -5.90 -3.16 19.86
N ILE A 163 -5.32 -3.30 18.68
CA ILE A 163 -4.08 -2.63 18.28
C ILE A 163 -4.25 -1.10 18.35
N LYS A 164 -5.38 -0.58 17.92
CA LYS A 164 -5.71 0.84 18.03
C LYS A 164 -5.85 1.29 19.50
N HIS A 165 -6.49 0.50 20.34
CA HIS A 165 -6.62 0.76 21.78
C HIS A 165 -5.25 0.88 22.46
N LEU A 166 -4.26 0.11 22.02
CA LEU A 166 -2.88 0.18 22.52
C LEU A 166 -2.05 1.34 21.92
N GLY A 167 -2.60 2.12 20.99
CA GLY A 167 -1.87 3.17 20.27
C GLY A 167 -0.88 2.65 19.21
N HIS A 168 -0.98 1.37 18.82
CA HIS A 168 -0.10 0.72 17.85
C HIS A 168 -0.66 0.69 16.41
N GLU A 169 -1.67 1.50 16.10
CA GLU A 169 -2.34 1.53 14.79
C GLU A 169 -1.37 1.72 13.62
N TYR A 170 -0.34 2.54 13.81
CA TYR A 170 0.69 2.84 12.80
C TYR A 170 2.00 2.08 13.02
N THR A 171 2.05 1.21 14.01
CA THR A 171 3.23 0.38 14.26
C THR A 171 3.31 -0.72 13.21
N THR A 172 4.49 -0.90 12.64
CA THR A 172 4.74 -1.95 11.66
C THR A 172 4.86 -3.31 12.34
N ILE A 173 4.48 -4.37 11.64
CA ILE A 173 4.34 -5.73 12.20
C ILE A 173 5.67 -6.29 12.75
N ASP A 174 6.81 -5.90 12.17
CA ASP A 174 8.16 -6.27 12.65
C ASP A 174 8.54 -5.63 13.99
N ARG A 175 7.83 -4.57 14.38
CA ARG A 175 8.03 -3.85 15.65
C ARG A 175 6.94 -4.12 16.68
N LEU A 176 5.90 -4.84 16.30
CA LEU A 176 4.82 -5.18 17.21
C LEU A 176 5.30 -6.31 18.14
N PRO A 177 5.32 -6.13 19.47
CA PRO A 177 5.73 -7.17 20.39
C PRO A 177 4.84 -8.41 20.26
N GLU A 178 5.44 -9.61 20.21
CA GLU A 178 4.70 -10.89 20.12
C GLU A 178 3.71 -11.06 21.30
N GLU A 179 4.07 -10.51 22.45
CA GLU A 179 3.23 -10.49 23.63
C GLU A 179 1.82 -9.89 23.38
N GLN A 180 1.70 -8.98 22.43
CA GLN A 180 0.40 -8.38 22.11
C GLN A 180 -0.59 -9.40 21.54
N ILE A 181 -0.11 -10.43 20.84
CA ILE A 181 -0.99 -11.51 20.35
C ILE A 181 -1.51 -12.34 21.53
N ARG A 182 -0.70 -12.53 22.56
CA ARG A 182 -1.11 -13.23 23.79
C ARG A 182 -2.09 -12.40 24.60
N ASN A 183 -1.81 -11.13 24.78
CA ASN A 183 -2.65 -10.21 25.54
C ASN A 183 -3.99 -9.92 24.90
N PHE A 184 -4.10 -10.06 23.55
CA PHE A 184 -5.36 -9.95 22.84
C PHE A 184 -6.41 -10.95 23.34
N CYS A 185 -6.00 -12.16 23.72
CA CYS A 185 -6.90 -13.17 24.30
C CYS A 185 -7.65 -12.62 25.53
N ASN A 186 -6.94 -12.01 26.47
CA ASN A 186 -7.52 -11.44 27.68
C ASN A 186 -8.41 -10.23 27.37
N TRP A 187 -7.92 -9.31 26.56
CA TRP A 187 -8.70 -8.14 26.13
C TRP A 187 -9.99 -8.53 25.43
N PHE A 188 -9.94 -9.51 24.48
CA PHE A 188 -11.10 -9.97 23.76
C PHE A 188 -12.12 -10.69 24.64
N ARG A 189 -11.66 -11.43 25.66
CA ARG A 189 -12.52 -12.07 26.67
C ARG A 189 -13.29 -11.05 27.48
N ASP A 190 -12.58 -10.01 27.95
CA ASP A 190 -13.11 -9.06 28.92
C ASP A 190 -13.92 -7.92 28.28
N LYS A 191 -13.79 -7.77 26.95
CA LYS A 191 -14.54 -6.76 26.19
C LYS A 191 -16.05 -7.09 26.17
N PRO A 192 -16.93 -6.10 26.43
CA PRO A 192 -18.37 -6.25 26.31
C PRO A 192 -18.79 -6.77 24.93
N ARG A 193 -19.82 -7.56 24.88
CA ARG A 193 -20.39 -8.11 23.63
C ARG A 193 -21.27 -7.08 22.94
N GLU A 194 -21.10 -6.92 21.62
CA GLU A 194 -21.91 -5.99 20.82
C GLU A 194 -23.32 -6.51 20.52
N ASP A 195 -23.52 -7.84 20.63
CA ASP A 195 -24.81 -8.48 20.42
C ASP A 195 -25.78 -8.34 21.62
N GLY A 196 -25.42 -7.52 22.61
CA GLY A 196 -26.23 -7.26 23.79
C GLY A 196 -26.33 -8.43 24.78
N ARG A 197 -25.70 -9.57 24.49
CA ARG A 197 -25.70 -10.72 25.42
C ARG A 197 -24.82 -10.43 26.63
N THR A 198 -25.35 -10.70 27.79
CA THR A 198 -24.60 -10.65 29.05
C THR A 198 -23.83 -11.95 29.26
N GLY A 199 -22.56 -11.85 29.57
CA GLY A 199 -21.68 -12.99 29.86
C GLY A 199 -20.37 -12.98 29.07
N ALA A 200 -19.39 -13.72 29.58
CA ALA A 200 -18.09 -13.87 28.94
C ALA A 200 -18.21 -14.63 27.61
N ARG A 201 -17.30 -14.33 26.68
CA ARG A 201 -17.18 -15.12 25.45
C ARG A 201 -16.75 -16.55 25.77
N SER A 202 -17.23 -17.52 24.98
CA SER A 202 -16.80 -18.90 25.15
C SER A 202 -15.30 -19.06 24.84
N ALA A 203 -14.68 -20.04 25.49
CA ALA A 203 -13.27 -20.38 25.22
C ALA A 203 -13.03 -20.68 23.72
N GLU A 204 -14.01 -21.31 23.07
CA GLU A 204 -13.96 -21.59 21.64
C GLU A 204 -13.90 -20.30 20.80
N GLN A 205 -14.75 -19.32 21.08
CA GLN A 205 -14.73 -18.03 20.36
C GLN A 205 -13.40 -17.29 20.53
N ILE A 206 -12.84 -17.33 21.75
CA ILE A 206 -11.55 -16.71 22.05
C ILE A 206 -10.43 -17.42 21.28
N ASN A 207 -10.40 -18.75 21.33
CA ASN A 207 -9.41 -19.55 20.62
C ASN A 207 -9.49 -19.35 19.10
N ASN A 208 -10.69 -19.28 18.54
CA ASN A 208 -10.90 -19.02 17.11
C ASN A 208 -10.36 -17.62 16.72
N ALA A 209 -10.63 -16.60 17.53
CA ALA A 209 -10.13 -15.25 17.27
C ALA A 209 -8.59 -15.20 17.31
N VAL A 210 -7.95 -15.78 18.33
CA VAL A 210 -6.49 -15.84 18.43
C VAL A 210 -5.88 -16.65 17.31
N SER A 211 -6.48 -17.78 16.96
CA SER A 211 -6.04 -18.64 15.86
C SER A 211 -6.10 -17.93 14.52
N GLU A 212 -7.13 -17.12 14.27
CA GLU A 212 -7.25 -16.35 13.03
C GLU A 212 -6.17 -15.27 12.95
N VAL A 213 -5.89 -14.55 14.04
CA VAL A 213 -4.79 -13.56 14.10
C VAL A 213 -3.44 -14.23 13.82
N ARG A 214 -3.14 -15.35 14.50
CA ARG A 214 -1.90 -16.11 14.28
C ARG A 214 -1.78 -16.60 12.85
N LEU A 215 -2.88 -17.09 12.27
CA LEU A 215 -2.93 -17.56 10.89
C LEU A 215 -2.54 -16.45 9.90
N VAL A 216 -3.06 -15.24 10.10
CA VAL A 216 -2.76 -14.08 9.25
C VAL A 216 -1.27 -13.73 9.35
N TYR A 217 -0.73 -13.63 10.55
CA TYR A 217 0.70 -13.34 10.74
C TYR A 217 1.58 -14.44 10.13
N TYR A 218 1.27 -15.71 10.38
CA TYR A 218 2.05 -16.81 9.84
C TYR A 218 1.94 -16.92 8.31
N ARG A 219 0.72 -16.95 7.76
CA ARG A 219 0.52 -17.15 6.31
C ARG A 219 0.96 -15.98 5.46
N ILE A 220 0.68 -14.77 5.90
CA ILE A 220 0.95 -13.59 5.08
C ILE A 220 2.29 -12.98 5.44
N ALA A 221 2.58 -12.75 6.73
CA ALA A 221 3.81 -12.08 7.12
C ALA A 221 5.04 -12.95 6.85
N VAL A 222 5.06 -14.18 7.35
CA VAL A 222 6.20 -15.10 7.17
C VAL A 222 6.34 -15.53 5.71
N ARG A 223 5.24 -16.00 5.08
CA ARG A 223 5.28 -16.49 3.71
C ARG A 223 5.71 -15.42 2.69
N ASN A 224 5.32 -14.17 2.92
CA ASN A 224 5.71 -13.05 2.06
C ASN A 224 6.98 -12.35 2.55
N ARG A 225 7.71 -12.92 3.49
CA ARG A 225 8.96 -12.37 4.05
C ARG A 225 8.78 -10.91 4.51
N LEU A 226 7.71 -10.65 5.25
CA LEU A 226 7.38 -9.33 5.79
C LEU A 226 7.97 -9.09 7.18
N ILE A 227 8.34 -10.17 7.86
CA ILE A 227 9.01 -10.25 9.15
C ILE A 227 10.10 -11.33 9.09
#